data_c7ecb22ee6468f41bb5d1f6ec51e8a52
#
_entry.id   c7ecb22ee6468f41bb5d1f6ec51e8a52
#
_cell.length_a   1.000
_cell.length_b   1.000
_cell.length_c   1.000
_cell.angle_alpha   90.00
_cell.angle_beta   90.00
_cell.angle_gamma   90.00
#
_symmetry.space_group_name_H-M   'P 1'
#
loop_
_entity.id
_entity.type
_entity.pdbx_description
1 polymer ?
#
loop_
_entity_poly.entity_id
_entity_poly.type
_entity_poly.pdbx_seq_one_letter_code
_entity_poly.pdbx_strand_id
1 'polypeptide(L)'
;MKRRKFIQTSALVAAPLLFNKIPVLASSHLESSNLRTLANAAANCGKILVIIQMSGGNDGLNMVFPRDKWSELTNARPNILLNENEVLTLNNNLTTGLHPAMPELQELYNLGELMIVQGVSYPNPSYSHFRATDIWFTASQSDETLDTGWIGRALDEMYPNFPEAYPNSDMRDPLAIQIGSTLPFSLQGPNINMGYSAPDPNQLLNVINETTDPAPNTDYGLELTFLRLMKDQSNAYKETIQTAYNVPQEQTTAYPDDKLAAQLKIVARLINGGLQTPIYIVNHPNSFDTHENQIMESDKKLGRQPENLALLSKAIGAFQSDLKKMGKSDKVTGMTFSEFGRRIKSNDSLGTDHGSSAPVIFFGSSLNTGVANVIGTEQPVSGMIGSSPNLPQNATVNNQVPMQYDFKQLYATIMKDWLCMTEEQSNSVLGNNFETLPIFRNGSFNPPVDDDFILLFPNPISNNQINVAFKKFINTHVKVSVHTVTGKLIYANTHFVLGDTLTFSPSTILSKGVYVLEITYRTTQLRKKFFV
;
A
#
# COMPACT_ATOMS: atom_id res chain seq x y z
N MET A 1 3.00 8.37 -28.56
CA MET A 1 4.44 8.01 -28.40
C MET A 1 4.81 6.92 -29.40
N LYS A 2 5.89 7.03 -30.18
CA LYS A 2 6.24 5.99 -31.16
C LYS A 2 6.82 4.78 -30.41
N ARG A 3 6.38 3.55 -30.75
CA ARG A 3 6.83 2.25 -30.17
C ARG A 3 8.34 2.18 -29.87
N ARG A 4 9.15 2.86 -30.65
CA ARG A 4 10.62 2.91 -30.52
C ARG A 4 11.12 3.65 -29.26
N LYS A 5 10.37 4.66 -28.78
CA LYS A 5 10.71 5.43 -27.56
C LYS A 5 10.37 4.63 -26.29
N PHE A 6 9.28 3.86 -26.32
CA PHE A 6 8.86 3.00 -25.21
C PHE A 6 9.86 1.85 -24.95
N ILE A 7 10.33 1.19 -26.01
CA ILE A 7 11.31 0.10 -25.90
C ILE A 7 12.68 0.63 -25.42
N GLN A 8 13.04 1.86 -25.78
CA GLN A 8 14.29 2.49 -25.32
C GLN A 8 14.28 2.87 -23.84
N THR A 9 13.12 3.22 -23.27
CA THR A 9 12.97 3.54 -21.85
C THR A 9 12.86 2.28 -20.97
N SER A 10 12.35 1.16 -21.52
CA SER A 10 12.18 -0.10 -20.78
C SER A 10 13.45 -0.96 -20.68
N ALA A 11 14.49 -0.67 -21.49
CA ALA A 11 15.69 -1.49 -21.61
C ALA A 11 16.86 -1.08 -20.71
N LEU A 12 16.65 -0.18 -19.73
CA LEU A 12 17.73 0.57 -19.08
C LEU A 12 18.10 0.09 -17.67
N VAL A 13 18.14 -1.20 -17.39
CA VAL A 13 18.73 -1.65 -16.12
C VAL A 13 19.70 -2.83 -16.24
N ALA A 14 19.91 -3.37 -17.41
CA ALA A 14 20.95 -4.38 -17.61
C ALA A 14 22.14 -3.87 -18.46
N ALA A 15 22.10 -2.63 -18.94
CA ALA A 15 23.22 -2.03 -19.63
C ALA A 15 23.23 -0.52 -19.43
N PRO A 16 24.26 0.04 -18.83
CA PRO A 16 24.45 1.48 -18.77
C PRO A 16 24.98 1.95 -20.11
N LEU A 17 24.17 2.20 -21.09
CA LEU A 17 24.62 2.87 -22.32
C LEU A 17 23.42 3.20 -23.20
N LEU A 18 23.06 4.47 -23.23
CA LEU A 18 22.72 5.28 -24.41
C LEU A 18 21.76 6.42 -24.02
N PHE A 19 22.34 7.59 -23.87
CA PHE A 19 21.60 8.82 -23.57
C PHE A 19 21.80 9.87 -24.64
N ASN A 20 20.72 10.55 -24.98
CA ASN A 20 20.77 11.87 -25.55
C ASN A 20 19.75 12.77 -24.88
N LYS A 21 20.26 13.81 -24.23
CA LYS A 21 19.63 15.05 -23.78
C LYS A 21 18.72 14.96 -22.56
N ILE A 22 19.31 15.18 -21.39
CA ILE A 22 18.65 15.78 -20.24
C ILE A 22 19.48 17.01 -19.85
N PRO A 23 18.92 18.20 -19.77
CA PRO A 23 19.64 19.36 -19.24
C PRO A 23 19.69 19.24 -17.71
N VAL A 24 20.89 19.19 -17.17
CA VAL A 24 21.12 19.34 -15.73
C VAL A 24 20.95 20.83 -15.42
N LEU A 25 19.84 21.21 -14.85
CA LEU A 25 19.67 22.49 -14.18
C LEU A 25 20.02 22.31 -12.71
N ALA A 26 21.24 22.67 -12.35
CA ALA A 26 21.61 22.90 -10.96
C ALA A 26 20.83 24.11 -10.46
N SER A 27 19.78 23.94 -9.68
CA SER A 27 19.20 25.01 -8.88
C SER A 27 19.74 24.91 -7.45
N SER A 28 20.76 25.69 -7.17
CA SER A 28 21.13 26.07 -5.81
C SER A 28 20.03 26.98 -5.25
N HIS A 29 19.64 26.69 -4.02
CA HIS A 29 18.94 27.49 -3.01
C HIS A 29 17.57 27.02 -2.61
N LEU A 30 17.51 26.42 -1.41
CA LEU A 30 16.83 26.99 -0.26
C LEU A 30 17.01 26.07 0.95
N GLU A 31 18.01 26.38 1.75
CA GLU A 31 18.14 25.80 3.09
C GLU A 31 17.05 26.39 3.99
N SER A 32 16.02 25.59 4.31
CA SER A 32 15.30 25.80 5.56
C SER A 32 15.40 24.53 6.39
N SER A 33 16.06 24.63 7.52
CA SER A 33 16.23 23.53 8.49
C SER A 33 14.90 22.88 8.91
N ASN A 34 13.81 23.61 8.83
CA ASN A 34 12.46 23.11 9.16
C ASN A 34 11.86 22.21 8.08
N LEU A 35 12.13 22.46 6.80
CA LEU A 35 11.70 21.57 5.70
C LEU A 35 12.49 20.25 5.69
N ARG A 36 13.77 20.29 6.03
CA ARG A 36 14.59 19.07 6.21
C ARG A 36 14.09 18.22 7.37
N THR A 37 13.69 18.83 8.48
CA THR A 37 13.17 18.10 9.65
C THR A 37 11.81 17.46 9.36
N LEU A 38 10.95 18.10 8.56
CA LEU A 38 9.67 17.56 8.11
C LEU A 38 9.86 16.44 7.07
N ALA A 39 10.78 16.59 6.12
CA ALA A 39 11.12 15.56 5.14
C ALA A 39 11.73 14.32 5.82
N ASN A 40 12.64 14.50 6.78
CA ASN A 40 13.22 13.40 7.55
C ASN A 40 12.18 12.69 8.45
N ALA A 41 11.18 13.40 8.96
CA ALA A 41 10.09 12.79 9.71
C ALA A 41 9.18 11.93 8.82
N ALA A 42 8.94 12.34 7.58
CA ALA A 42 8.19 11.56 6.61
C ALA A 42 9.00 10.34 6.11
N ALA A 43 10.30 10.51 5.84
CA ALA A 43 11.18 9.44 5.38
C ALA A 43 11.34 8.30 6.42
N ASN A 44 11.07 8.55 7.69
CA ASN A 44 11.30 7.59 8.78
C ASN A 44 10.01 6.95 9.32
N CYS A 45 8.97 6.81 8.50
CA CYS A 45 7.70 6.16 8.90
C CYS A 45 7.86 4.68 9.25
N GLY A 46 8.89 4.01 8.74
CA GLY A 46 9.20 2.59 8.99
C GLY A 46 8.13 1.63 8.47
N LYS A 47 7.25 2.09 7.59
CA LYS A 47 6.21 1.29 6.93
C LYS A 47 6.67 0.81 5.56
N ILE A 48 6.21 -0.37 5.19
CA ILE A 48 6.61 -1.06 3.96
C ILE A 48 5.36 -1.42 3.16
N LEU A 49 5.36 -1.09 1.88
CA LEU A 49 4.34 -1.48 0.92
C LEU A 49 4.89 -2.56 -0.02
N VAL A 50 4.15 -3.65 -0.18
CA VAL A 50 4.42 -4.70 -1.16
C VAL A 50 3.34 -4.67 -2.23
N ILE A 51 3.70 -4.45 -3.48
CA ILE A 51 2.77 -4.40 -4.60
C ILE A 51 2.89 -5.68 -5.41
N ILE A 52 1.77 -6.38 -5.64
CA ILE A 52 1.69 -7.55 -6.50
C ILE A 52 0.95 -7.17 -7.78
N GLN A 53 1.64 -7.15 -8.90
CA GLN A 53 1.03 -6.91 -10.20
C GLN A 53 0.45 -8.20 -10.77
N MET A 54 -0.84 -8.16 -11.14
CA MET A 54 -1.61 -9.24 -11.77
C MET A 54 -1.91 -8.83 -13.21
N SER A 55 -0.89 -8.93 -14.09
CA SER A 55 -1.03 -8.50 -15.49
C SER A 55 -2.03 -9.34 -16.27
N GLY A 56 -2.81 -8.69 -17.13
CA GLY A 56 -3.72 -9.35 -18.07
C GLY A 56 -5.21 -9.07 -17.84
N GLY A 57 -5.56 -8.22 -16.88
CA GLY A 57 -6.97 -7.90 -16.59
C GLY A 57 -7.70 -9.01 -15.87
N ASN A 58 -7.61 -9.00 -14.54
CA ASN A 58 -8.22 -10.03 -13.69
C ASN A 58 -9.75 -10.05 -13.78
N ASP A 59 -10.34 -11.24 -13.94
CA ASP A 59 -11.81 -11.40 -13.82
C ASP A 59 -12.25 -11.33 -12.36
N GLY A 60 -12.55 -10.12 -11.92
CA GLY A 60 -12.96 -9.84 -10.56
C GLY A 60 -14.24 -10.57 -10.14
N LEU A 61 -15.18 -10.79 -11.05
CA LEU A 61 -16.42 -11.51 -10.78
C LEU A 61 -16.23 -13.04 -10.66
N ASN A 62 -15.07 -13.58 -11.07
CA ASN A 62 -14.68 -14.97 -10.87
C ASN A 62 -13.59 -15.12 -9.80
N MET A 63 -13.25 -14.03 -9.11
CA MET A 63 -12.33 -13.98 -7.97
C MET A 63 -13.09 -13.68 -6.67
N VAL A 64 -13.92 -12.63 -6.69
CA VAL A 64 -14.74 -12.13 -5.60
C VAL A 64 -16.21 -12.16 -6.06
N PHE A 65 -16.95 -13.16 -5.62
CA PHE A 65 -18.32 -13.40 -6.06
C PHE A 65 -19.31 -12.53 -5.28
N PRO A 66 -20.14 -11.69 -5.96
CA PRO A 66 -21.30 -11.05 -5.35
C PRO A 66 -22.44 -12.07 -5.21
N ARG A 67 -22.55 -12.71 -4.05
CA ARG A 67 -23.53 -13.78 -3.78
C ARG A 67 -24.96 -13.28 -3.80
N ASP A 68 -25.18 -12.02 -3.43
CA ASP A 68 -26.49 -11.35 -3.51
C ASP A 68 -26.90 -10.99 -4.96
N LYS A 69 -26.02 -11.25 -5.94
CA LYS A 69 -26.23 -11.08 -7.39
C LYS A 69 -26.11 -12.38 -8.16
N TRP A 70 -26.40 -13.51 -7.50
CA TRP A 70 -26.19 -14.82 -8.11
C TRP A 70 -27.07 -15.07 -9.33
N SER A 71 -28.30 -14.57 -9.31
CA SER A 71 -29.22 -14.66 -10.45
C SER A 71 -28.68 -13.95 -11.68
N GLU A 72 -28.14 -12.75 -11.50
CA GLU A 72 -27.53 -11.94 -12.55
C GLU A 72 -26.27 -12.61 -13.11
N LEU A 73 -25.43 -13.17 -12.22
CA LEU A 73 -24.25 -13.92 -12.64
C LEU A 73 -24.62 -15.17 -13.45
N THR A 74 -25.65 -15.93 -13.01
CA THR A 74 -26.13 -17.11 -13.72
C THR A 74 -26.60 -16.79 -15.13
N ASN A 75 -27.27 -15.66 -15.31
CA ASN A 75 -27.70 -15.20 -16.62
C ASN A 75 -26.54 -14.70 -17.50
N ALA A 76 -25.57 -14.03 -16.89
CA ALA A 76 -24.47 -13.40 -17.62
C ALA A 76 -23.34 -14.36 -18.01
N ARG A 77 -23.03 -15.36 -17.17
CA ARG A 77 -21.85 -16.22 -17.34
C ARG A 77 -22.08 -17.70 -17.03
N PRO A 78 -23.17 -18.33 -17.57
CA PRO A 78 -23.60 -19.69 -17.21
C PRO A 78 -22.53 -20.76 -17.50
N ASN A 79 -21.70 -20.53 -18.53
CA ASN A 79 -20.66 -21.45 -18.96
C ASN A 79 -19.41 -21.45 -18.07
N ILE A 80 -19.13 -20.37 -17.32
CA ILE A 80 -17.93 -20.26 -16.47
C ILE A 80 -18.25 -20.09 -14.97
N LEU A 81 -19.49 -19.84 -14.59
CA LEU A 81 -19.88 -19.64 -13.20
C LEU A 81 -19.85 -20.96 -12.42
N LEU A 82 -19.24 -20.95 -11.24
CA LEU A 82 -19.28 -22.04 -10.25
C LEU A 82 -20.70 -22.27 -9.73
N ASN A 83 -20.90 -23.37 -9.00
CA ASN A 83 -22.09 -23.51 -8.16
C ASN A 83 -21.93 -22.63 -6.91
N GLU A 84 -23.03 -22.03 -6.45
CA GLU A 84 -22.98 -21.09 -5.31
C GLU A 84 -22.43 -21.72 -4.03
N ASN A 85 -22.72 -23.00 -3.79
CA ASN A 85 -22.25 -23.74 -2.63
C ASN A 85 -20.76 -24.10 -2.66
N GLU A 86 -20.08 -23.90 -3.79
CA GLU A 86 -18.62 -24.10 -3.94
C GLU A 86 -17.82 -22.86 -3.58
N VAL A 87 -18.48 -21.69 -3.51
CA VAL A 87 -17.83 -20.42 -3.20
C VAL A 87 -17.49 -20.34 -1.71
N LEU A 88 -16.26 -19.92 -1.40
CA LEU A 88 -15.82 -19.73 -0.02
C LEU A 88 -16.58 -18.59 0.64
N THR A 89 -17.23 -18.87 1.74
CA THR A 89 -17.96 -17.87 2.54
C THR A 89 -17.01 -17.05 3.41
N LEU A 90 -17.36 -15.82 3.70
CA LEU A 90 -16.58 -14.90 4.50
C LEU A 90 -17.30 -14.60 5.82
N ASN A 91 -16.54 -14.55 6.92
CA ASN A 91 -17.11 -14.24 8.23
C ASN A 91 -17.75 -12.84 8.24
N ASN A 92 -18.95 -12.74 8.77
CA ASN A 92 -19.72 -11.48 8.85
C ASN A 92 -20.00 -10.80 7.49
N ASN A 93 -19.94 -11.56 6.39
CA ASN A 93 -20.26 -11.07 5.06
C ASN A 93 -21.08 -12.11 4.29
N LEU A 94 -22.37 -11.87 4.18
CA LEU A 94 -23.30 -12.77 3.50
C LEU A 94 -23.41 -12.50 2.00
N THR A 95 -23.01 -11.31 1.57
CA THR A 95 -23.19 -10.85 0.18
C THR A 95 -22.01 -11.15 -0.72
N THR A 96 -20.87 -11.53 -0.15
CA THR A 96 -19.61 -11.73 -0.89
C THR A 96 -18.98 -13.07 -0.53
N GLY A 97 -18.34 -13.69 -1.50
CA GLY A 97 -17.53 -14.90 -1.30
C GLY A 97 -16.28 -14.90 -2.18
N LEU A 98 -15.32 -15.75 -1.88
CA LEU A 98 -14.10 -15.91 -2.65
C LEU A 98 -14.13 -17.18 -3.48
N HIS A 99 -13.34 -17.18 -4.56
CA HIS A 99 -13.12 -18.40 -5.37
C HIS A 99 -12.55 -19.53 -4.51
N PRO A 100 -13.00 -20.80 -4.68
CA PRO A 100 -12.54 -21.94 -3.87
C PRO A 100 -11.03 -22.19 -3.92
N ALA A 101 -10.34 -21.67 -4.91
CA ALA A 101 -8.87 -21.72 -5.00
C ALA A 101 -8.14 -20.73 -4.05
N MET A 102 -8.87 -19.98 -3.20
CA MET A 102 -8.31 -18.91 -2.37
C MET A 102 -8.51 -19.15 -0.86
N PRO A 103 -8.25 -20.35 -0.32
CA PRO A 103 -8.53 -20.64 1.09
C PRO A 103 -7.64 -19.85 2.05
N GLU A 104 -6.37 -19.56 1.69
CA GLU A 104 -5.47 -18.80 2.55
C GLU A 104 -5.91 -17.32 2.63
N LEU A 105 -6.43 -16.75 1.54
CA LEU A 105 -7.00 -15.40 1.56
C LEU A 105 -8.32 -15.35 2.32
N GLN A 106 -9.14 -16.41 2.28
CA GLN A 106 -10.32 -16.54 3.14
C GLN A 106 -9.92 -16.54 4.62
N GLU A 107 -8.87 -17.28 4.99
CA GLU A 107 -8.36 -17.29 6.35
C GLU A 107 -7.89 -15.90 6.80
N LEU A 108 -7.11 -15.19 5.97
CA LEU A 108 -6.67 -13.82 6.25
C LEU A 108 -7.86 -12.87 6.40
N TYR A 109 -8.89 -12.99 5.55
CA TYR A 109 -10.11 -12.20 5.69
C TYR A 109 -10.79 -12.46 7.04
N ASN A 110 -10.96 -13.71 7.41
CA ASN A 110 -11.60 -14.12 8.66
C ASN A 110 -10.80 -13.71 9.90
N LEU A 111 -9.49 -13.55 9.77
CA LEU A 111 -8.60 -13.01 10.82
C LEU A 111 -8.58 -11.47 10.85
N GLY A 112 -9.21 -10.80 9.91
CA GLY A 112 -9.18 -9.34 9.80
C GLY A 112 -7.87 -8.78 9.24
N GLU A 113 -7.20 -9.55 8.41
CA GLU A 113 -5.90 -9.22 7.79
C GLU A 113 -5.97 -9.14 6.26
N LEU A 114 -7.19 -9.15 5.72
CA LEU A 114 -7.46 -8.93 4.31
C LEU A 114 -8.63 -7.97 4.15
N MET A 115 -8.51 -7.04 3.21
CA MET A 115 -9.55 -6.11 2.82
C MET A 115 -9.74 -6.14 1.32
N ILE A 116 -10.98 -6.15 0.89
CA ILE A 116 -11.39 -6.12 -0.51
C ILE A 116 -11.97 -4.73 -0.80
N VAL A 117 -11.39 -4.02 -1.77
CA VAL A 117 -11.97 -2.77 -2.29
C VAL A 117 -12.64 -3.09 -3.62
N GLN A 118 -13.96 -2.97 -3.66
CA GLN A 118 -14.77 -3.33 -4.81
C GLN A 118 -14.77 -2.25 -5.90
N GLY A 119 -14.89 -2.67 -7.15
CA GLY A 119 -15.16 -1.79 -8.27
C GLY A 119 -14.09 -0.72 -8.51
N VAL A 120 -12.82 -1.07 -8.37
CA VAL A 120 -11.71 -0.13 -8.58
C VAL A 120 -11.41 0.00 -10.07
N SER A 121 -11.35 1.25 -10.54
CA SER A 121 -11.01 1.59 -11.93
C SER A 121 -10.59 3.08 -12.01
N TYR A 122 -10.83 3.72 -13.14
CA TYR A 122 -10.66 5.16 -13.36
C TYR A 122 -11.67 5.65 -14.40
N PRO A 123 -11.95 6.97 -14.49
CA PRO A 123 -12.87 7.51 -15.48
C PRO A 123 -12.38 7.24 -16.92
N ASN A 124 -13.31 6.85 -17.81
CA ASN A 124 -13.03 6.53 -19.22
C ASN A 124 -11.93 5.47 -19.39
N PRO A 125 -12.08 4.26 -18.84
CA PRO A 125 -11.02 3.28 -18.79
C PRO A 125 -10.59 2.82 -20.19
N SER A 126 -9.28 2.64 -20.37
CA SER A 126 -8.71 2.01 -21.55
C SER A 126 -8.74 0.49 -21.41
N TYR A 127 -9.12 -0.20 -22.46
CA TYR A 127 -9.11 -1.67 -22.53
C TYR A 127 -7.85 -2.19 -23.25
N SER A 128 -6.84 -1.37 -23.45
CA SER A 128 -5.53 -1.76 -23.94
C SER A 128 -4.61 -2.04 -22.75
N HIS A 129 -4.05 -3.24 -22.66
CA HIS A 129 -3.09 -3.61 -21.61
C HIS A 129 -1.98 -2.57 -21.43
N PHE A 130 -1.38 -2.14 -22.55
CA PHE A 130 -0.28 -1.17 -22.49
C PHE A 130 -0.74 0.18 -21.93
N ARG A 131 -1.86 0.71 -22.43
CA ARG A 131 -2.33 2.03 -21.97
C ARG A 131 -2.88 1.98 -20.56
N ALA A 132 -3.65 0.95 -20.21
CA ALA A 132 -4.19 0.80 -18.87
C ALA A 132 -3.06 0.60 -17.83
N THR A 133 -2.06 -0.24 -18.13
CA THR A 133 -0.87 -0.38 -17.27
C THR A 133 -0.11 0.94 -17.12
N ASP A 134 0.06 1.70 -18.20
CA ASP A 134 0.68 3.03 -18.16
C ASP A 134 -0.08 3.99 -17.25
N ILE A 135 -1.42 4.01 -17.32
CA ILE A 135 -2.28 4.83 -16.44
C ILE A 135 -2.10 4.44 -14.96
N TRP A 136 -2.11 3.15 -14.63
CA TRP A 136 -1.87 2.68 -13.27
C TRP A 136 -0.46 3.00 -12.78
N PHE A 137 0.55 2.87 -13.64
CA PHE A 137 1.93 3.17 -13.27
C PHE A 137 2.19 4.67 -13.09
N THR A 138 1.53 5.50 -13.87
CA THR A 138 1.75 6.94 -13.84
C THR A 138 0.75 7.71 -12.96
N ALA A 139 -0.39 7.11 -12.62
CA ALA A 139 -1.55 7.80 -12.07
C ALA A 139 -2.07 8.94 -12.96
N SER A 140 -1.85 8.86 -14.28
CA SER A 140 -2.36 9.84 -15.26
C SER A 140 -3.88 9.76 -15.41
N GLN A 141 -4.47 10.75 -16.06
CA GLN A 141 -5.82 10.64 -16.60
C GLN A 141 -5.83 9.73 -17.83
N SER A 142 -7.01 9.27 -18.24
CA SER A 142 -7.14 8.38 -19.40
C SER A 142 -6.70 9.00 -20.74
N ASP A 143 -6.78 10.31 -20.86
CA ASP A 143 -6.41 11.13 -22.02
C ASP A 143 -5.05 11.82 -21.89
N GLU A 144 -4.34 11.61 -20.76
CA GLU A 144 -3.06 12.22 -20.45
C GLU A 144 -1.94 11.15 -20.45
N THR A 145 -0.75 11.53 -20.90
CA THR A 145 0.47 10.71 -20.80
C THR A 145 1.50 11.44 -19.97
N LEU A 146 1.98 10.77 -18.91
CA LEU A 146 3.05 11.27 -18.04
C LEU A 146 4.34 10.49 -18.29
N ASP A 147 5.47 11.19 -18.19
CA ASP A 147 6.82 10.61 -18.35
C ASP A 147 7.41 10.15 -16.99
N THR A 148 6.62 10.17 -15.92
CA THR A 148 7.01 9.76 -14.55
C THR A 148 5.98 8.83 -13.94
N GLY A 149 6.44 7.89 -13.10
CA GLY A 149 5.59 6.99 -12.32
C GLY A 149 5.16 7.61 -10.99
N TRP A 150 4.00 7.19 -10.48
CA TRP A 150 3.50 7.73 -9.22
C TRP A 150 4.39 7.39 -8.02
N ILE A 151 4.96 6.18 -7.98
CA ILE A 151 5.88 5.77 -6.91
C ILE A 151 7.19 6.55 -7.03
N GLY A 152 7.71 6.73 -8.26
CA GLY A 152 8.90 7.53 -8.49
C GLY A 152 8.74 8.96 -7.99
N ARG A 153 7.60 9.62 -8.28
CA ARG A 153 7.30 10.96 -7.75
C ARG A 153 7.13 10.95 -6.22
N ALA A 154 6.46 9.94 -5.66
CA ALA A 154 6.31 9.82 -4.21
C ALA A 154 7.65 9.66 -3.50
N LEU A 155 8.55 8.85 -4.04
CA LEU A 155 9.90 8.68 -3.51
C LEU A 155 10.74 9.96 -3.65
N ASP A 156 10.59 10.71 -4.74
CA ASP A 156 11.28 12.01 -4.93
C ASP A 156 10.84 13.04 -3.87
N GLU A 157 9.54 13.07 -3.54
CA GLU A 157 9.01 13.91 -2.44
C GLU A 157 9.50 13.45 -1.06
N MET A 158 9.61 12.14 -0.83
CA MET A 158 10.06 11.57 0.44
C MET A 158 11.58 11.64 0.62
N TYR A 159 12.35 11.54 -0.47
CA TYR A 159 13.80 11.44 -0.48
C TYR A 159 14.42 12.46 -1.46
N PRO A 160 14.33 13.75 -1.13
CA PRO A 160 14.80 14.81 -2.02
C PRO A 160 16.32 14.72 -2.26
N ASN A 161 16.74 15.18 -3.43
CA ASN A 161 18.13 15.12 -3.92
C ASN A 161 18.64 13.68 -4.18
N PHE A 162 17.75 12.73 -4.45
CA PHE A 162 18.16 11.46 -5.01
C PHE A 162 18.56 11.66 -6.50
N PRO A 163 19.67 11.09 -7.01
CA PRO A 163 20.53 10.09 -6.35
C PRO A 163 21.73 10.67 -5.56
N GLU A 164 22.04 11.96 -5.69
CA GLU A 164 23.31 12.56 -5.22
C GLU A 164 23.48 12.47 -3.69
N ALA A 165 22.38 12.57 -2.94
CA ALA A 165 22.40 12.51 -1.48
C ALA A 165 22.28 11.08 -0.91
N TYR A 166 22.23 10.05 -1.75
CA TYR A 166 21.98 8.66 -1.34
C TYR A 166 22.99 7.67 -1.93
N PRO A 167 23.31 6.53 -1.23
CA PRO A 167 22.91 6.23 0.14
C PRO A 167 23.57 7.16 1.17
N ASN A 168 22.93 7.37 2.34
CA ASN A 168 23.45 8.17 3.42
C ASN A 168 23.24 7.49 4.79
N SER A 169 23.59 8.16 5.90
CA SER A 169 23.46 7.58 7.26
C SER A 169 22.02 7.25 7.64
N ASP A 170 21.05 8.01 7.13
CA ASP A 170 19.63 7.90 7.49
C ASP A 170 18.89 6.91 6.57
N MET A 171 19.35 6.78 5.32
CA MET A 171 18.81 5.84 4.34
C MET A 171 19.95 5.20 3.51
N ARG A 172 20.38 4.02 3.96
CA ARG A 172 21.45 3.24 3.32
C ARG A 172 20.94 2.30 2.23
N ASP A 173 19.64 2.02 2.27
CA ASP A 173 19.00 0.98 1.49
C ASP A 173 18.37 1.56 0.22
N PRO A 174 18.14 0.73 -0.81
CA PRO A 174 17.38 1.16 -1.98
C PRO A 174 16.00 1.69 -1.58
N LEU A 175 15.55 2.77 -2.22
CA LEU A 175 14.24 3.38 -1.96
C LEU A 175 13.08 2.50 -2.42
N ALA A 176 13.29 1.70 -3.45
CA ALA A 176 12.36 0.67 -3.90
C ALA A 176 13.10 -0.51 -4.48
N ILE A 177 12.58 -1.73 -4.30
CA ILE A 177 13.14 -2.95 -4.88
C ILE A 177 12.07 -3.68 -5.71
N GLN A 178 12.38 -3.90 -6.99
CA GLN A 178 11.66 -4.86 -7.83
C GLN A 178 12.33 -6.23 -7.73
N ILE A 179 11.59 -7.25 -7.30
CA ILE A 179 12.07 -8.62 -7.37
C ILE A 179 11.83 -9.14 -8.80
N GLY A 180 12.78 -8.90 -9.66
CA GLY A 180 12.70 -9.18 -11.08
C GLY A 180 13.82 -8.49 -11.85
N SER A 181 13.93 -8.74 -13.16
CA SER A 181 15.01 -8.22 -14.01
C SER A 181 14.74 -6.85 -14.62
N THR A 182 13.51 -6.31 -14.47
CA THR A 182 13.08 -5.08 -15.14
C THR A 182 12.40 -4.18 -14.14
N LEU A 183 12.80 -2.91 -14.07
CA LEU A 183 12.11 -1.91 -13.25
C LEU A 183 10.83 -1.45 -13.94
N PRO A 184 9.69 -1.44 -13.23
CA PRO A 184 8.44 -0.93 -13.78
C PRO A 184 8.48 0.60 -13.91
N PHE A 185 7.73 1.12 -14.86
CA PHE A 185 7.65 2.55 -15.10
C PHE A 185 7.06 3.33 -13.90
N SER A 186 6.33 2.66 -13.02
CA SER A 186 5.83 3.26 -11.77
C SER A 186 6.94 3.81 -10.87
N LEU A 187 8.18 3.31 -10.99
CA LEU A 187 9.35 3.78 -10.23
C LEU A 187 10.13 4.91 -10.92
N GLN A 188 9.70 5.35 -12.11
CA GLN A 188 10.35 6.45 -12.83
C GLN A 188 10.08 7.77 -12.12
N GLY A 189 11.10 8.34 -11.50
CA GLY A 189 11.08 9.68 -10.92
C GLY A 189 11.28 10.78 -11.98
N PRO A 190 11.26 12.06 -11.59
CA PRO A 190 11.40 13.17 -12.52
C PRO A 190 12.71 13.15 -13.31
N ASN A 191 13.80 12.78 -12.68
CA ASN A 191 15.14 12.79 -13.27
C ASN A 191 15.66 11.37 -13.57
N ILE A 192 15.35 10.40 -12.73
CA ILE A 192 15.89 9.05 -12.77
C ILE A 192 14.86 8.02 -12.26
N ASN A 193 15.11 6.75 -12.58
CA ASN A 193 14.35 5.67 -11.94
C ASN A 193 14.79 5.50 -10.46
N MET A 194 13.82 5.52 -9.54
CA MET A 194 14.05 5.51 -8.08
C MET A 194 14.18 4.10 -7.49
N GLY A 195 14.13 3.06 -8.33
CA GLY A 195 14.14 1.67 -7.90
C GLY A 195 15.44 0.93 -8.17
N TYR A 196 15.58 -0.22 -7.51
CA TYR A 196 16.64 -1.20 -7.73
C TYR A 196 16.04 -2.55 -8.16
N SER A 197 16.62 -3.18 -9.17
CA SER A 197 16.20 -4.50 -9.66
C SER A 197 17.04 -5.59 -8.98
N ALA A 198 16.40 -6.53 -8.31
CA ALA A 198 17.05 -7.62 -7.59
C ALA A 198 16.37 -8.97 -7.90
N PRO A 199 16.61 -9.58 -9.06
CA PRO A 199 16.00 -10.85 -9.42
C PRO A 199 16.44 -12.01 -8.51
N ASP A 200 17.70 -12.03 -8.12
CA ASP A 200 18.29 -12.95 -7.15
C ASP A 200 19.35 -12.20 -6.33
N PRO A 201 19.12 -11.95 -5.04
CA PRO A 201 20.09 -11.23 -4.20
C PRO A 201 21.49 -11.86 -4.12
N ASN A 202 21.62 -13.17 -4.32
CA ASN A 202 22.90 -13.87 -4.29
C ASN A 202 23.71 -13.72 -5.58
N GLN A 203 23.05 -13.36 -6.68
CA GLN A 203 23.68 -13.26 -8.01
C GLN A 203 23.90 -11.81 -8.48
N LEU A 204 23.74 -10.84 -7.59
CA LEU A 204 24.00 -9.44 -7.93
C LEU A 204 25.50 -9.23 -8.18
N LEU A 205 25.83 -8.72 -9.37
CA LEU A 205 27.20 -8.48 -9.80
C LEU A 205 27.63 -7.03 -9.49
N ASN A 206 28.91 -6.83 -9.18
CA ASN A 206 29.47 -5.49 -9.12
C ASN A 206 29.54 -4.89 -10.53
N VAL A 207 29.15 -3.64 -10.64
CA VAL A 207 29.46 -2.85 -11.82
C VAL A 207 30.93 -2.43 -11.73
N ILE A 208 31.77 -3.01 -12.56
CA ILE A 208 33.23 -2.75 -12.57
C ILE A 208 33.51 -1.45 -13.32
N ASN A 209 34.38 -0.63 -12.77
CA ASN A 209 34.99 0.48 -13.48
C ASN A 209 36.47 0.57 -13.09
N GLU A 210 37.34 0.48 -14.07
CA GLU A 210 38.79 0.38 -13.85
C GLU A 210 39.51 1.74 -13.79
N THR A 211 38.81 2.85 -14.08
CA THR A 211 39.47 4.17 -14.13
C THR A 211 39.08 5.04 -12.95
N THR A 212 40.08 5.53 -12.24
CA THR A 212 39.98 6.51 -11.15
C THR A 212 40.34 7.93 -11.59
N ASP A 213 40.56 8.15 -12.88
CA ASP A 213 40.91 9.46 -13.42
C ASP A 213 39.79 10.47 -13.17
N PRO A 214 40.12 11.72 -12.79
CA PRO A 214 39.12 12.76 -12.60
C PRO A 214 38.36 13.01 -13.90
N ALA A 215 37.04 13.20 -13.79
CA ALA A 215 36.20 13.54 -14.94
C ALA A 215 36.61 14.94 -15.47
N PRO A 216 36.70 15.14 -16.78
CA PRO A 216 37.01 16.45 -17.34
C PRO A 216 35.91 17.47 -17.03
N ASN A 217 36.26 18.75 -16.94
CA ASN A 217 35.30 19.83 -16.71
C ASN A 217 34.58 20.22 -18.02
N THR A 218 33.73 19.33 -18.52
CA THR A 218 32.95 19.43 -19.75
C THR A 218 31.60 18.74 -19.56
N ASP A 219 30.64 18.92 -20.47
CA ASP A 219 29.36 18.22 -20.45
C ASP A 219 29.56 16.70 -20.39
N TYR A 220 30.50 16.16 -21.16
CA TYR A 220 30.90 14.75 -21.09
C TYR A 220 31.37 14.36 -19.68
N GLY A 221 32.16 15.22 -19.03
CA GLY A 221 32.67 14.98 -17.70
C GLY A 221 31.57 15.00 -16.63
N LEU A 222 30.54 15.81 -16.80
CA LEU A 222 29.34 15.80 -15.95
C LEU A 222 28.57 14.48 -16.11
N GLU A 223 28.35 14.03 -17.34
CA GLU A 223 27.71 12.73 -17.62
C GLU A 223 28.52 11.56 -17.03
N LEU A 224 29.86 11.61 -17.19
CA LEU A 224 30.75 10.60 -16.62
C LEU A 224 30.72 10.57 -15.09
N THR A 225 30.66 11.73 -14.44
CA THR A 225 30.50 11.86 -12.99
C THR A 225 29.21 11.25 -12.52
N PHE A 226 28.11 11.53 -13.22
CA PHE A 226 26.80 10.93 -12.93
C PHE A 226 26.81 9.41 -13.09
N LEU A 227 27.40 8.87 -14.17
CA LEU A 227 27.50 7.41 -14.37
C LEU A 227 28.32 6.73 -13.26
N ARG A 228 29.40 7.40 -12.79
CA ARG A 228 30.19 6.91 -11.66
C ARG A 228 29.40 6.89 -10.36
N LEU A 229 28.64 7.96 -10.08
CA LEU A 229 27.72 8.01 -8.94
C LEU A 229 26.73 6.85 -8.96
N MET A 230 26.07 6.61 -10.09
CA MET A 230 25.10 5.51 -10.25
C MET A 230 25.75 4.14 -10.06
N LYS A 231 26.99 3.96 -10.55
CA LYS A 231 27.75 2.74 -10.32
C LYS A 231 28.05 2.52 -8.84
N ASP A 232 28.57 3.53 -8.16
CA ASP A 232 28.94 3.45 -6.76
C ASP A 232 27.72 3.20 -5.88
N GLN A 233 26.60 3.87 -6.16
CA GLN A 233 25.31 3.65 -5.52
C GLN A 233 24.80 2.22 -5.76
N SER A 234 24.87 1.72 -6.99
CA SER A 234 24.46 0.34 -7.32
C SER A 234 25.28 -0.70 -6.56
N ASN A 235 26.58 -0.50 -6.44
CA ASN A 235 27.45 -1.40 -5.69
C ASN A 235 27.18 -1.35 -4.18
N ALA A 236 26.94 -0.16 -3.63
CA ALA A 236 26.56 0.01 -2.22
C ALA A 236 25.22 -0.69 -1.92
N TYR A 237 24.20 -0.51 -2.76
CA TYR A 237 22.91 -1.17 -2.60
C TYR A 237 23.00 -2.69 -2.74
N LYS A 238 23.84 -3.20 -3.63
CA LYS A 238 24.10 -4.63 -3.71
C LYS A 238 24.60 -5.17 -2.37
N GLU A 239 25.55 -4.51 -1.75
CA GLU A 239 26.13 -4.96 -0.48
C GLU A 239 25.08 -4.99 0.64
N THR A 240 24.26 -3.95 0.77
CA THR A 240 23.19 -3.92 1.77
C THR A 240 22.14 -4.99 1.53
N ILE A 241 21.73 -5.21 0.27
CA ILE A 241 20.77 -6.26 -0.12
C ILE A 241 21.32 -7.65 0.22
N GLN A 242 22.57 -7.95 -0.17
CA GLN A 242 23.18 -9.25 0.10
C GLN A 242 23.37 -9.50 1.60
N THR A 243 23.79 -8.48 2.33
CA THR A 243 23.95 -8.56 3.79
C THR A 243 22.59 -8.88 4.45
N ALA A 244 21.56 -8.14 4.12
CA ALA A 244 20.22 -8.37 4.67
C ALA A 244 19.64 -9.73 4.27
N TYR A 245 19.80 -10.13 3.01
CA TYR A 245 19.30 -11.42 2.54
C TYR A 245 19.95 -12.61 3.24
N ASN A 246 21.20 -12.49 3.65
CA ASN A 246 21.98 -13.55 4.31
C ASN A 246 21.81 -13.59 5.83
N VAL A 247 21.04 -12.68 6.43
CA VAL A 247 20.69 -12.77 7.85
C VAL A 247 19.89 -14.06 8.10
N PRO A 248 20.28 -14.91 9.05
CA PRO A 248 19.54 -16.12 9.39
C PRO A 248 18.14 -15.81 9.88
N GLN A 249 17.17 -16.62 9.48
CA GLN A 249 15.82 -16.59 10.04
C GLN A 249 15.72 -17.61 11.19
N GLU A 250 15.27 -17.16 12.36
CA GLU A 250 15.09 -18.03 13.53
C GLU A 250 13.96 -19.06 13.32
N GLN A 251 12.91 -18.66 12.59
CA GLN A 251 11.77 -19.50 12.27
C GLN A 251 11.55 -19.49 10.75
N THR A 252 11.36 -20.67 10.18
CA THR A 252 11.11 -20.80 8.75
C THR A 252 9.64 -21.02 8.47
N THR A 253 9.17 -20.46 7.36
CA THR A 253 7.86 -20.72 6.78
C THR A 253 8.03 -21.53 5.49
N ALA A 254 7.20 -22.55 5.31
CA ALA A 254 7.16 -23.27 4.05
C ALA A 254 6.44 -22.41 3.01
N TYR A 255 7.16 -22.03 1.97
CA TYR A 255 6.58 -21.38 0.79
C TYR A 255 6.27 -22.41 -0.28
N PRO A 256 5.19 -22.18 -1.08
CA PRO A 256 4.96 -22.98 -2.29
C PRO A 256 6.15 -22.93 -3.25
N ASP A 257 6.31 -23.96 -4.04
CA ASP A 257 7.36 -24.02 -5.09
C ASP A 257 6.84 -23.35 -6.38
N ASP A 258 6.67 -22.03 -6.32
CA ASP A 258 6.29 -21.21 -7.46
C ASP A 258 7.04 -19.86 -7.46
N LYS A 259 7.00 -19.17 -8.61
CA LYS A 259 7.75 -17.92 -8.80
C LYS A 259 7.25 -16.77 -7.94
N LEU A 260 5.94 -16.65 -7.68
CA LEU A 260 5.41 -15.58 -6.83
C LEU A 260 5.81 -15.78 -5.37
N ALA A 261 5.66 -17.00 -4.88
CA ALA A 261 6.08 -17.40 -3.55
C ALA A 261 7.59 -17.19 -3.35
N ALA A 262 8.41 -17.53 -4.34
CA ALA A 262 9.86 -17.26 -4.30
C ALA A 262 10.18 -15.76 -4.22
N GLN A 263 9.49 -14.91 -4.99
CA GLN A 263 9.66 -13.46 -4.92
C GLN A 263 9.27 -12.91 -3.54
N LEU A 264 8.11 -13.30 -3.00
CA LEU A 264 7.65 -12.87 -1.69
C LEU A 264 8.56 -13.37 -0.55
N LYS A 265 9.14 -14.57 -0.69
CA LYS A 265 10.16 -15.08 0.24
C LYS A 265 11.43 -14.23 0.23
N ILE A 266 11.88 -13.75 -0.93
CA ILE A 266 12.99 -12.81 -1.02
C ILE A 266 12.64 -11.52 -0.27
N VAL A 267 11.47 -10.93 -0.52
CA VAL A 267 11.00 -9.73 0.18
C VAL A 267 10.99 -9.94 1.70
N ALA A 268 10.43 -11.06 2.18
CA ALA A 268 10.40 -11.40 3.60
C ALA A 268 11.81 -11.48 4.21
N ARG A 269 12.77 -12.08 3.52
CA ARG A 269 14.17 -12.17 3.97
C ARG A 269 14.85 -10.81 4.05
N LEU A 270 14.63 -9.93 3.07
CA LEU A 270 15.17 -8.58 3.06
C LEU A 270 14.61 -7.75 4.23
N ILE A 271 13.31 -7.86 4.49
CA ILE A 271 12.66 -7.22 5.64
C ILE A 271 13.20 -7.78 6.97
N ASN A 272 13.38 -9.11 7.07
CA ASN A 272 13.97 -9.74 8.25
C ASN A 272 15.39 -9.26 8.49
N GLY A 273 16.17 -9.11 7.45
CA GLY A 273 17.54 -8.61 7.48
C GLY A 273 17.66 -7.12 7.82
N GLY A 274 16.54 -6.42 7.99
CA GLY A 274 16.49 -5.05 8.50
C GLY A 274 16.55 -3.97 7.45
N LEU A 275 16.35 -4.29 6.16
CA LEU A 275 16.24 -3.24 5.13
C LEU A 275 15.08 -2.30 5.46
N GLN A 276 15.35 -1.01 5.31
CA GLN A 276 14.39 0.09 5.50
C GLN A 276 13.68 0.48 4.20
N THR A 277 13.87 -0.26 3.12
CA THR A 277 13.24 -0.07 1.81
C THR A 277 11.71 0.03 1.95
N PRO A 278 11.09 1.17 1.64
CA PRO A 278 9.65 1.35 1.84
C PRO A 278 8.78 0.65 0.80
N ILE A 279 9.29 0.36 -0.40
CA ILE A 279 8.50 -0.19 -1.51
C ILE A 279 9.15 -1.45 -2.07
N TYR A 280 8.36 -2.53 -2.14
CA TYR A 280 8.71 -3.74 -2.88
C TYR A 280 7.66 -4.01 -3.95
N ILE A 281 8.11 -4.43 -5.14
CA ILE A 281 7.24 -4.80 -6.25
C ILE A 281 7.57 -6.23 -6.69
N VAL A 282 6.54 -7.04 -6.83
CA VAL A 282 6.61 -8.41 -7.33
C VAL A 282 5.56 -8.61 -8.42
N ASN A 283 5.80 -9.55 -9.31
CA ASN A 283 4.90 -9.82 -10.42
C ASN A 283 4.32 -11.23 -10.30
N HIS A 284 3.00 -11.36 -10.48
CA HIS A 284 2.40 -12.66 -10.69
C HIS A 284 2.98 -13.31 -11.98
N PRO A 285 3.44 -14.56 -11.94
CA PRO A 285 4.19 -15.14 -13.05
C PRO A 285 3.36 -15.39 -14.30
N ASN A 286 2.05 -15.59 -14.13
CA ASN A 286 1.13 -15.91 -15.21
C ASN A 286 0.23 -14.73 -15.52
N SER A 287 -0.22 -14.66 -16.77
CA SER A 287 -1.18 -13.67 -17.23
C SER A 287 -2.61 -14.02 -16.83
N PHE A 288 -3.36 -13.00 -16.41
CA PHE A 288 -4.81 -13.06 -16.21
C PHE A 288 -5.60 -12.75 -17.50
N ASP A 289 -4.93 -12.66 -18.63
CA ASP A 289 -5.58 -12.47 -19.94
C ASP A 289 -6.25 -13.77 -20.41
N THR A 290 -7.42 -14.03 -19.84
CA THR A 290 -8.16 -15.29 -20.00
C THR A 290 -9.37 -15.12 -20.93
N HIS A 291 -9.11 -14.71 -22.18
CA HIS A 291 -10.14 -14.66 -23.21
C HIS A 291 -10.72 -16.04 -23.57
N GLU A 292 -9.94 -17.08 -23.34
CA GLU A 292 -10.30 -18.48 -23.60
C GLU A 292 -9.75 -19.38 -22.49
N ASN A 293 -10.41 -20.51 -22.28
CA ASN A 293 -9.98 -21.54 -21.33
C ASN A 293 -9.68 -20.94 -19.93
N GLN A 294 -10.48 -19.94 -19.51
CA GLN A 294 -10.38 -19.35 -18.18
C GLN A 294 -10.62 -20.39 -17.11
N ILE A 295 -11.55 -21.31 -17.41
CA ILE A 295 -11.88 -22.49 -16.61
C ILE A 295 -11.83 -23.74 -17.50
N MET A 296 -11.85 -24.92 -16.89
CA MET A 296 -12.08 -26.20 -17.60
C MET A 296 -13.57 -26.50 -17.62
N GLU A 297 -14.11 -26.88 -18.80
CA GLU A 297 -15.54 -27.20 -18.94
C GLU A 297 -15.98 -28.34 -18.04
N SER A 298 -15.10 -29.33 -17.83
CA SER A 298 -15.36 -30.50 -16.99
C SER A 298 -15.41 -30.23 -15.49
N ASP A 299 -14.66 -29.19 -15.03
CA ASP A 299 -14.67 -28.71 -13.65
C ASP A 299 -14.27 -27.23 -13.62
N LYS A 300 -15.22 -26.37 -13.35
CA LYS A 300 -15.03 -24.91 -13.34
C LYS A 300 -14.13 -24.40 -12.23
N LYS A 301 -13.74 -25.24 -11.28
CA LYS A 301 -12.73 -24.95 -10.24
C LYS A 301 -11.29 -25.11 -10.77
N LEU A 302 -11.12 -25.64 -11.96
CA LEU A 302 -9.84 -25.85 -12.63
C LEU A 302 -9.72 -24.94 -13.85
N GLY A 303 -8.49 -24.66 -14.27
CA GLY A 303 -8.16 -23.84 -15.42
C GLY A 303 -7.28 -22.65 -15.07
N ARG A 304 -7.03 -21.77 -16.04
CA ARG A 304 -6.04 -20.69 -15.93
C ARG A 304 -6.35 -19.69 -14.79
N GLN A 305 -7.60 -19.27 -14.65
CA GLN A 305 -8.00 -18.33 -13.59
C GLN A 305 -7.91 -18.97 -12.20
N PRO A 306 -8.50 -20.15 -11.92
CA PRO A 306 -8.34 -20.86 -10.66
C PRO A 306 -6.87 -21.14 -10.27
N GLU A 307 -6.04 -21.54 -11.21
CA GLU A 307 -4.60 -21.79 -10.99
C GLU A 307 -3.87 -20.50 -10.56
N ASN A 308 -4.14 -19.38 -11.25
CA ASN A 308 -3.56 -18.09 -10.92
C ASN A 308 -4.01 -17.60 -9.53
N LEU A 309 -5.27 -17.78 -9.19
CA LEU A 309 -5.81 -17.43 -7.88
C LEU A 309 -5.23 -18.32 -6.77
N ALA A 310 -5.01 -19.60 -7.03
CA ALA A 310 -4.37 -20.50 -6.09
C ALA A 310 -2.91 -20.11 -5.79
N LEU A 311 -2.14 -19.77 -6.84
CA LEU A 311 -0.78 -19.26 -6.67
C LEU A 311 -0.77 -17.98 -5.82
N LEU A 312 -1.65 -17.02 -6.13
CA LEU A 312 -1.78 -15.77 -5.39
C LEU A 312 -2.10 -16.02 -3.91
N SER A 313 -3.12 -16.85 -3.65
CA SER A 313 -3.60 -17.14 -2.29
C SER A 313 -2.52 -17.80 -1.43
N LYS A 314 -1.91 -18.87 -1.91
CA LYS A 314 -0.86 -19.61 -1.21
C LYS A 314 0.37 -18.74 -0.93
N ALA A 315 0.80 -17.95 -1.92
CA ALA A 315 1.98 -17.12 -1.79
C ALA A 315 1.77 -15.98 -0.76
N ILE A 316 0.61 -15.32 -0.79
CA ILE A 316 0.26 -14.27 0.20
C ILE A 316 0.10 -14.89 1.59
N GLY A 317 -0.57 -16.05 1.72
CA GLY A 317 -0.74 -16.74 2.99
C GLY A 317 0.60 -17.10 3.65
N ALA A 318 1.53 -17.67 2.87
CA ALA A 318 2.87 -17.99 3.35
C ALA A 318 3.65 -16.72 3.76
N PHE A 319 3.57 -15.65 2.97
CA PHE A 319 4.23 -14.38 3.26
C PHE A 319 3.72 -13.75 4.56
N GLN A 320 2.39 -13.68 4.76
CA GLN A 320 1.81 -13.14 5.99
C GLN A 320 2.17 -13.99 7.22
N SER A 321 2.17 -15.32 7.09
CA SER A 321 2.63 -16.22 8.15
C SER A 321 4.09 -15.96 8.53
N ASP A 322 4.95 -15.72 7.54
CA ASP A 322 6.37 -15.46 7.75
C ASP A 322 6.60 -14.11 8.47
N LEU A 323 5.92 -13.05 8.01
CA LEU A 323 5.96 -11.73 8.66
C LEU A 323 5.51 -11.77 10.13
N LYS A 324 4.49 -12.59 10.44
CA LYS A 324 4.03 -12.79 11.84
C LYS A 324 5.11 -13.44 12.69
N LYS A 325 5.73 -14.51 12.19
CA LYS A 325 6.82 -15.22 12.89
C LYS A 325 8.02 -14.30 13.16
N MET A 326 8.32 -13.39 12.24
CA MET A 326 9.38 -12.39 12.37
C MET A 326 8.99 -11.19 13.23
N GLY A 327 7.73 -11.06 13.67
CA GLY A 327 7.24 -9.87 14.39
C GLY A 327 7.25 -8.58 13.55
N LYS A 328 7.06 -8.70 12.23
CA LYS A 328 7.10 -7.56 11.28
C LYS A 328 5.75 -7.25 10.64
N SER A 329 4.71 -8.00 10.96
CA SER A 329 3.40 -7.90 10.30
C SER A 329 2.73 -6.53 10.44
N ASP A 330 3.02 -5.76 11.50
CA ASP A 330 2.48 -4.42 11.75
C ASP A 330 3.12 -3.33 10.87
N LYS A 331 4.28 -3.61 10.28
CA LYS A 331 5.04 -2.69 9.44
C LYS A 331 4.84 -2.91 7.95
N VAL A 332 4.22 -4.02 7.57
CA VAL A 332 4.10 -4.43 6.17
C VAL A 332 2.64 -4.54 5.77
N THR A 333 2.28 -3.88 4.69
CA THR A 333 1.01 -4.08 3.98
C THR A 333 1.28 -4.45 2.54
N GLY A 334 0.39 -5.24 1.96
CA GLY A 334 0.44 -5.54 0.54
C GLY A 334 -0.81 -5.09 -0.19
N MET A 335 -0.67 -4.84 -1.49
CA MET A 335 -1.75 -4.51 -2.41
C MET A 335 -1.59 -5.32 -3.69
N THR A 336 -2.69 -5.89 -4.18
CA THR A 336 -2.74 -6.44 -5.55
C THR A 336 -3.32 -5.40 -6.50
N PHE A 337 -2.90 -5.40 -7.78
CA PHE A 337 -3.60 -4.65 -8.81
C PHE A 337 -3.53 -5.36 -10.16
N SER A 338 -4.55 -5.13 -10.97
CA SER A 338 -4.59 -5.50 -12.38
C SER A 338 -4.99 -4.26 -13.18
N GLU A 339 -4.50 -4.11 -14.39
CA GLU A 339 -4.65 -2.89 -15.20
C GLU A 339 -6.10 -2.57 -15.57
N PHE A 340 -6.97 -3.57 -15.58
CA PHE A 340 -8.43 -3.46 -15.72
C PHE A 340 -9.11 -4.76 -15.27
N GLY A 341 -10.44 -4.79 -15.25
CA GLY A 341 -11.25 -5.98 -15.00
C GLY A 341 -11.75 -6.65 -16.27
N ARG A 342 -12.74 -7.53 -16.12
CA ARG A 342 -13.39 -8.25 -17.22
C ARG A 342 -14.86 -7.86 -17.35
N ARG A 343 -15.43 -8.08 -18.54
CA ARG A 343 -16.86 -7.84 -18.80
C ARG A 343 -17.73 -8.68 -17.89
N ILE A 344 -18.97 -8.21 -17.66
CA ILE A 344 -19.95 -8.95 -16.87
C ILE A 344 -20.30 -10.27 -17.55
N LYS A 345 -20.49 -10.24 -18.88
CA LYS A 345 -20.83 -11.43 -19.67
C LYS A 345 -19.61 -12.21 -20.07
N SER A 346 -19.67 -13.55 -19.90
CA SER A 346 -18.69 -14.47 -20.47
C SER A 346 -18.82 -14.58 -22.00
N ASN A 347 -17.78 -15.06 -22.64
CA ASN A 347 -17.77 -15.38 -24.07
C ASN A 347 -17.94 -16.88 -24.34
N ASP A 348 -18.04 -17.27 -25.61
CA ASP A 348 -18.27 -18.66 -26.01
C ASP A 348 -17.00 -19.55 -25.92
N SER A 349 -15.83 -18.95 -25.62
CA SER A 349 -14.55 -19.65 -25.49
C SER A 349 -14.21 -20.01 -24.04
N LEU A 350 -15.19 -20.07 -23.13
CA LEU A 350 -15.02 -20.31 -21.69
C LEU A 350 -14.10 -19.27 -21.05
N GLY A 351 -14.24 -18.01 -21.44
CA GLY A 351 -13.45 -16.90 -20.97
C GLY A 351 -14.24 -15.60 -20.88
N THR A 352 -13.52 -14.50 -20.75
CA THR A 352 -14.08 -13.15 -20.63
C THR A 352 -13.27 -12.14 -21.42
N ASP A 353 -13.94 -11.14 -22.01
CA ASP A 353 -13.29 -10.04 -22.70
C ASP A 353 -12.90 -8.92 -21.74
N HIS A 354 -12.04 -8.00 -22.20
CA HIS A 354 -11.61 -6.84 -21.41
C HIS A 354 -12.78 -6.02 -20.91
N GLY A 355 -12.73 -5.67 -19.64
CA GLY A 355 -13.72 -4.87 -18.94
C GLY A 355 -13.09 -3.75 -18.11
N SER A 356 -13.92 -3.03 -17.36
CA SER A 356 -13.49 -1.80 -16.68
C SER A 356 -12.93 -2.06 -15.26
N SER A 357 -13.77 -2.42 -14.32
CA SER A 357 -13.45 -2.45 -12.90
C SER A 357 -13.14 -3.85 -12.40
N ALA A 358 -12.22 -3.92 -11.44
CA ALA A 358 -11.91 -5.14 -10.71
C ALA A 358 -11.78 -4.85 -9.20
N PRO A 359 -11.95 -5.85 -8.31
CA PRO A 359 -11.58 -5.67 -6.92
C PRO A 359 -10.05 -5.57 -6.76
N VAL A 360 -9.63 -4.72 -5.82
CA VAL A 360 -8.25 -4.66 -5.32
C VAL A 360 -8.22 -5.27 -3.93
N ILE A 361 -7.25 -6.13 -3.67
CA ILE A 361 -7.04 -6.75 -2.38
C ILE A 361 -5.88 -6.06 -1.66
N PHE A 362 -6.12 -5.64 -0.42
CA PHE A 362 -5.09 -5.30 0.54
C PHE A 362 -4.93 -6.44 1.55
N PHE A 363 -3.70 -6.71 1.99
CA PHE A 363 -3.40 -7.71 3.00
C PHE A 363 -2.36 -7.21 4.00
N GLY A 364 -2.53 -7.54 5.27
CA GLY A 364 -1.67 -7.10 6.37
C GLY A 364 -2.42 -6.93 7.68
N SER A 365 -1.69 -6.94 8.80
CA SER A 365 -2.30 -6.86 10.13
C SER A 365 -2.78 -5.46 10.52
N SER A 366 -2.39 -4.42 9.78
CA SER A 366 -2.75 -3.02 10.07
C SER A 366 -4.01 -2.54 9.35
N LEU A 367 -4.74 -3.44 8.68
CA LEU A 367 -5.95 -3.10 7.93
C LEU A 367 -7.15 -2.81 8.86
N ASN A 368 -7.97 -1.85 8.50
CA ASN A 368 -9.20 -1.48 9.21
C ASN A 368 -10.38 -2.37 8.78
N THR A 369 -10.33 -3.64 9.12
CA THR A 369 -11.34 -4.62 8.70
C THR A 369 -12.55 -4.70 9.62
N GLY A 370 -12.60 -3.92 10.69
CA GLY A 370 -13.69 -3.94 11.66
C GLY A 370 -13.79 -5.20 12.53
N VAL A 371 -12.93 -6.19 12.32
CA VAL A 371 -12.92 -7.45 13.10
C VAL A 371 -12.36 -7.25 14.51
N ALA A 372 -11.53 -6.26 14.71
CA ALA A 372 -11.11 -5.87 16.06
C ALA A 372 -11.94 -4.66 16.47
N ASN A 373 -12.78 -4.80 17.52
CA ASN A 373 -13.55 -3.76 18.18
C ASN A 373 -12.87 -2.38 18.21
N VAL A 374 -12.85 -1.68 17.09
CA VAL A 374 -12.45 -0.29 17.02
C VAL A 374 -13.72 0.50 17.37
N ILE A 375 -13.87 0.79 18.65
CA ILE A 375 -14.94 1.65 19.15
C ILE A 375 -14.82 2.99 18.43
N GLY A 376 -15.87 3.38 17.73
CA GLY A 376 -16.03 4.71 17.14
C GLY A 376 -15.86 4.83 15.63
N THR A 377 -15.83 3.74 14.88
CA THR A 377 -16.02 3.80 13.42
C THR A 377 -17.41 3.30 13.05
N GLU A 378 -18.24 4.17 12.48
CA GLU A 378 -19.57 3.82 11.94
C GLU A 378 -19.47 3.05 10.62
N GLN A 379 -18.41 2.24 10.41
CA GLN A 379 -18.26 1.59 9.12
C GLN A 379 -18.21 0.07 9.20
N PRO A 380 -18.70 -0.55 8.13
CA PRO A 380 -19.08 -1.94 8.17
C PRO A 380 -17.87 -2.83 8.43
N VAL A 381 -18.10 -3.61 9.38
CA VAL A 381 -17.39 -4.66 10.05
C VAL A 381 -16.98 -5.82 9.13
N SER A 382 -16.91 -5.63 7.82
CA SER A 382 -16.87 -6.76 6.88
C SER A 382 -15.55 -6.94 6.10
N GLY A 383 -14.47 -6.21 6.43
CA GLY A 383 -13.22 -6.32 5.64
C GLY A 383 -13.40 -5.96 4.16
N MET A 384 -14.42 -5.15 3.85
CA MET A 384 -14.73 -4.75 2.49
C MET A 384 -15.09 -3.27 2.41
N ILE A 385 -14.57 -2.61 1.39
CA ILE A 385 -14.93 -1.25 0.99
C ILE A 385 -15.69 -1.33 -0.32
N GLY A 386 -16.83 -0.65 -0.37
CA GLY A 386 -17.79 -0.72 -1.48
C GLY A 386 -18.81 -1.83 -1.31
N SER A 387 -19.71 -1.92 -2.25
CA SER A 387 -20.81 -2.88 -2.28
C SER A 387 -20.63 -3.89 -3.42
N SER A 388 -21.47 -4.93 -3.42
CA SER A 388 -21.61 -5.81 -4.60
C SER A 388 -21.82 -4.97 -5.86
N PRO A 389 -21.16 -5.28 -6.96
CA PRO A 389 -21.33 -4.52 -8.20
C PRO A 389 -22.77 -4.58 -8.69
N ASN A 390 -23.26 -3.47 -9.24
CA ASN A 390 -24.59 -3.44 -9.84
C ASN A 390 -24.54 -4.18 -11.19
N LEU A 391 -25.14 -5.35 -11.24
CA LEU A 391 -25.18 -6.21 -12.42
C LEU A 391 -26.59 -6.18 -13.04
N PRO A 392 -26.76 -5.91 -14.34
CA PRO A 392 -28.06 -5.99 -15.00
C PRO A 392 -28.49 -7.45 -15.15
N GLN A 393 -29.79 -7.72 -14.97
CA GLN A 393 -30.38 -9.06 -15.12
C GLN A 393 -30.12 -9.69 -16.51
N ASN A 394 -30.08 -8.86 -17.55
CA ASN A 394 -29.83 -9.27 -18.93
C ASN A 394 -28.57 -8.59 -19.46
N ALA A 395 -27.42 -8.94 -18.87
CA ALA A 395 -26.15 -8.39 -19.30
C ALA A 395 -25.84 -8.74 -20.77
N THR A 396 -25.48 -7.73 -21.53
CA THR A 396 -25.00 -7.85 -22.92
C THR A 396 -23.47 -7.86 -22.95
N VAL A 397 -22.89 -8.15 -24.10
CA VAL A 397 -21.43 -8.10 -24.33
C VAL A 397 -20.83 -6.71 -24.09
N ASN A 398 -21.63 -5.65 -24.06
CA ASN A 398 -21.17 -4.27 -23.87
C ASN A 398 -21.21 -3.84 -22.38
N ASN A 399 -21.88 -4.61 -21.52
CA ASN A 399 -21.98 -4.23 -20.12
C ASN A 399 -20.67 -4.44 -19.37
N GLN A 400 -20.29 -3.41 -18.63
CA GLN A 400 -19.09 -3.33 -17.84
C GLN A 400 -19.42 -3.39 -16.34
N VAL A 401 -18.49 -3.88 -15.53
CA VAL A 401 -18.58 -3.76 -14.09
C VAL A 401 -18.43 -2.28 -13.72
N PRO A 402 -19.43 -1.65 -13.08
CA PRO A 402 -19.37 -0.22 -12.75
C PRO A 402 -18.21 0.11 -11.79
N MET A 403 -17.55 1.23 -12.04
CA MET A 403 -16.56 1.79 -11.11
C MET A 403 -17.26 2.31 -9.85
N GLN A 404 -16.69 2.01 -8.69
CA GLN A 404 -17.09 2.56 -7.39
C GLN A 404 -16.02 3.51 -6.84
N TYR A 405 -14.74 3.17 -7.05
CA TYR A 405 -13.61 3.94 -6.55
C TYR A 405 -12.57 4.17 -7.65
N ASP A 406 -12.03 5.38 -7.67
CA ASP A 406 -10.85 5.68 -8.49
C ASP A 406 -9.60 5.08 -7.79
N PHE A 407 -8.75 4.36 -8.55
CA PHE A 407 -7.54 3.80 -7.99
C PHE A 407 -6.61 4.86 -7.38
N LYS A 408 -6.71 6.12 -7.80
CA LYS A 408 -5.95 7.23 -7.22
C LYS A 408 -6.35 7.52 -5.76
N GLN A 409 -7.58 7.18 -5.35
CA GLN A 409 -7.98 7.22 -3.93
C GLN A 409 -7.21 6.18 -3.11
N LEU A 410 -6.91 5.00 -3.70
CA LEU A 410 -6.06 4.00 -3.07
C LEU A 410 -4.64 4.52 -2.92
N TYR A 411 -4.10 5.16 -3.96
CA TYR A 411 -2.76 5.74 -3.92
C TYR A 411 -2.65 6.88 -2.91
N ALA A 412 -3.64 7.78 -2.87
CA ALA A 412 -3.72 8.83 -1.85
C ALA A 412 -3.76 8.23 -0.43
N THR A 413 -4.55 7.15 -0.23
CA THR A 413 -4.63 6.44 1.04
C THR A 413 -3.29 5.82 1.44
N ILE A 414 -2.62 5.15 0.49
CA ILE A 414 -1.28 4.56 0.73
C ILE A 414 -0.28 5.66 1.11
N MET A 415 -0.23 6.74 0.35
CA MET A 415 0.74 7.82 0.60
C MET A 415 0.49 8.51 1.95
N LYS A 416 -0.75 8.89 2.24
CA LYS A 416 -1.11 9.64 3.45
C LYS A 416 -1.17 8.74 4.69
N ASP A 417 -1.90 7.63 4.61
CA ASP A 417 -2.27 6.85 5.80
C ASP A 417 -1.29 5.69 6.08
N TRP A 418 -0.45 5.31 5.11
CA TRP A 418 0.54 4.26 5.27
C TRP A 418 1.98 4.75 5.18
N LEU A 419 2.34 5.54 4.17
CA LEU A 419 3.70 6.05 3.97
C LEU A 419 3.95 7.40 4.68
N CYS A 420 2.98 7.90 5.45
CA CYS A 420 3.07 9.11 6.28
C CYS A 420 3.39 10.39 5.50
N MET A 421 3.05 10.44 4.23
CA MET A 421 3.21 11.65 3.43
C MET A 421 2.15 12.70 3.81
N THR A 422 2.50 13.96 3.68
CA THR A 422 1.53 15.05 3.89
C THR A 422 0.50 15.10 2.76
N GLU A 423 -0.59 15.82 2.99
CA GLU A 423 -1.60 16.03 1.95
C GLU A 423 -1.01 16.79 0.75
N GLU A 424 -0.16 17.78 1.00
CA GLU A 424 0.51 18.56 -0.05
C GLU A 424 1.41 17.67 -0.92
N GLN A 425 2.20 16.79 -0.29
CA GLN A 425 3.05 15.84 -1.01
C GLN A 425 2.21 14.86 -1.85
N SER A 426 1.14 14.30 -1.26
CA SER A 426 0.22 13.41 -1.99
C SER A 426 -0.43 14.12 -3.18
N ASN A 427 -0.85 15.37 -3.01
CA ASN A 427 -1.45 16.17 -4.07
C ASN A 427 -0.44 16.51 -5.17
N SER A 428 0.82 16.80 -4.81
CA SER A 428 1.93 16.99 -5.75
C SER A 428 2.14 15.74 -6.64
N VAL A 429 2.13 14.56 -6.02
CA VAL A 429 2.30 13.28 -6.72
C VAL A 429 1.15 12.97 -7.68
N LEU A 430 -0.09 13.19 -7.26
CA LEU A 430 -1.29 12.81 -8.03
C LEU A 430 -1.82 13.93 -8.93
N GLY A 431 -1.27 15.14 -8.81
CA GLY A 431 -1.73 16.32 -9.56
C GLY A 431 -3.10 16.84 -9.11
N ASN A 432 -3.71 16.23 -8.10
CA ASN A 432 -5.01 16.63 -7.55
C ASN A 432 -5.20 16.06 -6.14
N ASN A 433 -6.18 16.60 -5.39
CA ASN A 433 -6.58 16.05 -4.10
C ASN A 433 -7.58 14.90 -4.31
N PHE A 434 -7.24 13.72 -3.78
CA PHE A 434 -8.11 12.54 -3.73
C PHE A 434 -8.44 12.21 -2.28
N GLU A 435 -9.73 11.97 -2.02
CA GLU A 435 -10.18 11.48 -0.71
C GLU A 435 -9.59 10.11 -0.42
N THR A 436 -9.15 9.89 0.82
CA THR A 436 -8.65 8.60 1.28
C THR A 436 -9.80 7.66 1.63
N LEU A 437 -9.53 6.38 1.52
CA LEU A 437 -10.45 5.32 1.91
C LEU A 437 -10.02 4.75 3.29
N PRO A 438 -10.95 4.27 4.13
CA PRO A 438 -10.64 3.78 5.47
C PRO A 438 -9.97 2.39 5.44
N ILE A 439 -8.85 2.26 4.70
CA ILE A 439 -8.15 0.99 4.50
C ILE A 439 -7.34 0.59 5.73
N PHE A 440 -6.66 1.56 6.37
CA PHE A 440 -5.74 1.28 7.46
C PHE A 440 -6.36 1.60 8.81
N ARG A 441 -6.03 0.78 9.83
CA ARG A 441 -6.32 1.14 11.22
C ARG A 441 -5.48 2.38 11.54
N ASN A 442 -6.11 3.38 12.09
CA ASN A 442 -5.43 4.57 12.59
C ASN A 442 -4.55 4.18 13.79
N GLY A 443 -3.44 3.55 13.54
CA GLY A 443 -2.44 3.11 14.50
C GLY A 443 -1.13 3.83 14.25
N SER A 444 -1.06 5.08 14.67
CA SER A 444 0.05 6.03 14.67
C SER A 444 -0.19 7.27 13.82
N PHE A 445 -1.37 7.45 13.29
CA PHE A 445 -1.80 8.79 13.00
C PHE A 445 -1.99 9.45 14.37
N ASN A 446 -1.07 10.35 14.75
CA ASN A 446 -1.51 11.51 15.51
C ASN A 446 -2.44 12.23 14.53
N PRO A 447 -3.76 12.12 14.63
CA PRO A 447 -4.60 13.04 13.89
C PRO A 447 -4.08 14.43 14.25
N PRO A 448 -4.08 15.39 13.34
CA PRO A 448 -4.06 16.79 13.78
C PRO A 448 -5.09 16.77 14.89
N VAL A 449 -4.68 17.15 16.09
CA VAL A 449 -5.48 17.03 17.31
C VAL A 449 -6.79 17.71 16.97
N ASP A 450 -7.74 16.92 16.48
CA ASP A 450 -9.07 17.42 16.28
C ASP A 450 -9.53 17.68 17.70
N ASP A 451 -9.51 18.95 18.08
CA ASP A 451 -9.83 19.45 19.40
C ASP A 451 -11.19 18.95 19.91
N ASP A 452 -11.90 18.21 19.05
CA ASP A 452 -13.25 17.75 19.23
C ASP A 452 -13.43 16.37 19.88
N PHE A 453 -12.39 15.55 20.06
CA PHE A 453 -12.55 14.20 20.65
C PHE A 453 -12.78 14.20 22.15
N ILE A 454 -12.20 15.17 22.87
CA ILE A 454 -12.42 15.39 24.28
C ILE A 454 -12.66 16.87 24.53
N LEU A 455 -13.71 17.19 25.27
CA LEU A 455 -13.99 18.55 25.74
C LEU A 455 -13.76 18.58 27.24
N LEU A 456 -12.92 19.53 27.68
CA LEU A 456 -12.70 19.85 29.08
C LEU A 456 -13.59 21.02 29.48
N PHE A 457 -14.37 20.85 30.53
CA PHE A 457 -15.29 21.91 30.97
C PHE A 457 -15.51 21.88 32.50
N PRO A 458 -15.65 23.07 33.15
CA PRO A 458 -15.24 24.34 32.60
C PRO A 458 -13.72 24.38 32.39
N ASN A 459 -13.25 25.25 31.50
CA ASN A 459 -11.83 25.54 31.34
C ASN A 459 -11.64 27.04 31.31
N PRO A 460 -11.08 27.70 32.38
CA PRO A 460 -10.39 27.09 33.53
C PRO A 460 -11.27 26.19 34.40
N ILE A 461 -10.66 25.16 35.01
CA ILE A 461 -11.37 24.29 35.94
C ILE A 461 -11.66 25.00 37.26
N SER A 462 -12.73 24.57 37.94
CA SER A 462 -13.11 25.09 39.24
C SER A 462 -13.20 23.97 40.27
N ASN A 463 -12.96 24.28 41.52
CA ASN A 463 -13.08 23.32 42.64
C ASN A 463 -12.25 22.04 42.52
N ASN A 464 -11.10 22.08 41.82
CA ASN A 464 -10.24 20.93 41.57
C ASN A 464 -10.95 19.76 40.87
N GLN A 465 -12.06 20.02 40.17
CA GLN A 465 -12.86 19.02 39.48
C GLN A 465 -12.64 19.13 37.97
N ILE A 466 -12.28 18.03 37.35
CA ILE A 466 -12.05 17.94 35.91
C ILE A 466 -13.19 17.14 35.28
N ASN A 467 -13.94 17.78 34.38
CA ASN A 467 -14.96 17.10 33.59
C ASN A 467 -14.46 16.98 32.17
N VAL A 468 -14.56 15.77 31.64
CA VAL A 468 -14.16 15.43 30.27
C VAL A 468 -15.36 14.82 29.56
N ALA A 469 -15.84 15.48 28.53
CA ALA A 469 -16.81 14.88 27.61
C ALA A 469 -16.08 14.13 26.49
N PHE A 470 -16.56 12.95 26.20
CA PHE A 470 -16.02 12.06 25.17
C PHE A 470 -17.01 11.92 24.03
N LYS A 471 -16.60 12.12 22.82
CA LYS A 471 -17.42 11.80 21.64
C LYS A 471 -17.36 10.32 21.25
N LYS A 472 -16.37 9.55 21.73
CA LYS A 472 -16.07 8.19 21.24
C LYS A 472 -15.73 7.13 22.30
N PHE A 473 -15.52 7.47 23.58
CA PHE A 473 -15.10 6.50 24.60
C PHE A 473 -16.24 6.26 25.61
N ILE A 474 -17.22 5.48 25.20
CA ILE A 474 -18.39 5.18 26.02
C ILE A 474 -18.32 3.72 26.49
N ASN A 475 -18.67 3.45 27.76
CA ASN A 475 -18.66 2.12 28.38
C ASN A 475 -17.30 1.40 28.31
N THR A 476 -16.23 2.11 28.61
CA THR A 476 -14.87 1.55 28.55
C THR A 476 -13.96 2.08 29.66
N HIS A 477 -12.85 1.39 29.91
CA HIS A 477 -11.81 1.85 30.82
C HIS A 477 -10.79 2.69 30.07
N VAL A 478 -10.48 3.88 30.62
CA VAL A 478 -9.45 4.77 30.15
C VAL A 478 -8.46 5.06 31.27
N LYS A 479 -7.17 5.12 30.94
CA LYS A 479 -6.16 5.61 31.86
C LYS A 479 -6.06 7.12 31.71
N VAL A 480 -6.23 7.85 32.80
CA VAL A 480 -6.20 9.31 32.84
C VAL A 480 -4.98 9.75 33.63
N SER A 481 -4.19 10.65 33.10
CA SER A 481 -3.08 11.28 33.82
C SER A 481 -3.09 12.81 33.62
N VAL A 482 -2.65 13.53 34.66
CA VAL A 482 -2.51 14.98 34.67
C VAL A 482 -1.04 15.30 34.92
N HIS A 483 -0.49 16.15 34.07
CA HIS A 483 0.91 16.57 34.11
C HIS A 483 1.02 18.08 34.18
N THR A 484 2.09 18.58 34.77
CA THR A 484 2.51 19.98 34.56
C THR A 484 2.99 20.16 33.12
N VAL A 485 3.09 21.41 32.66
CA VAL A 485 3.71 21.72 31.35
C VAL A 485 5.17 21.29 31.22
N THR A 486 5.85 21.04 32.34
CA THR A 486 7.22 20.51 32.38
C THR A 486 7.29 18.98 32.38
N GLY A 487 6.12 18.31 32.24
CA GLY A 487 6.03 16.84 32.17
C GLY A 487 5.98 16.12 33.53
N LYS A 488 5.97 16.82 34.67
CA LYS A 488 5.85 16.20 36.00
C LYS A 488 4.44 15.62 36.17
N LEU A 489 4.33 14.32 36.48
CA LEU A 489 3.07 13.66 36.76
C LEU A 489 2.48 14.16 38.10
N ILE A 490 1.20 14.56 38.09
CA ILE A 490 0.44 15.00 39.25
C ILE A 490 -0.62 13.98 39.65
N TYR A 491 -1.25 13.34 38.68
CA TYR A 491 -2.32 12.39 38.90
C TYR A 491 -2.28 11.30 37.83
N ALA A 492 -2.55 10.07 38.19
CA ALA A 492 -2.80 8.98 37.24
C ALA A 492 -3.76 7.97 37.87
N ASN A 493 -4.80 7.61 37.13
CA ASN A 493 -5.74 6.57 37.52
C ASN A 493 -6.44 5.98 36.30
N THR A 494 -7.05 4.80 36.46
CA THR A 494 -7.89 4.19 35.44
C THR A 494 -9.35 4.38 35.82
N HIS A 495 -10.12 4.94 34.93
CA HIS A 495 -11.55 5.22 35.11
C HIS A 495 -12.40 4.44 34.12
N PHE A 496 -13.56 4.00 34.56
CA PHE A 496 -14.59 3.49 33.67
C PHE A 496 -15.49 4.64 33.23
N VAL A 497 -15.55 4.90 31.94
CA VAL A 497 -16.39 5.94 31.35
C VAL A 497 -17.78 5.35 31.09
N LEU A 498 -18.74 5.70 31.94
CA LEU A 498 -20.13 5.34 31.78
C LEU A 498 -20.87 6.51 31.12
N GLY A 499 -21.34 6.30 29.89
CA GLY A 499 -21.90 7.41 29.08
C GLY A 499 -20.80 8.22 28.38
N ASP A 500 -21.08 9.49 28.13
CA ASP A 500 -20.24 10.40 27.33
C ASP A 500 -19.38 11.35 28.17
N THR A 501 -19.44 11.27 29.50
CA THR A 501 -18.74 12.19 30.39
C THR A 501 -18.03 11.46 31.52
N LEU A 502 -16.81 11.85 31.80
CA LEU A 502 -16.03 11.44 32.97
C LEU A 502 -15.75 12.64 33.86
N THR A 503 -16.07 12.52 35.16
CA THR A 503 -15.76 13.51 36.18
C THR A 503 -14.79 12.91 37.18
N PHE A 504 -13.70 13.58 37.47
CA PHE A 504 -12.74 13.17 38.50
C PHE A 504 -12.04 14.36 39.14
N SER A 505 -11.45 14.13 40.30
CA SER A 505 -10.68 15.14 41.03
C SER A 505 -9.31 14.56 41.38
N PRO A 506 -8.21 15.22 41.00
CA PRO A 506 -6.89 14.87 41.47
C PRO A 506 -6.82 14.92 43.01
N SER A 507 -6.11 13.98 43.63
CA SER A 507 -5.89 13.95 45.11
C SER A 507 -5.10 15.16 45.61
N THR A 508 -4.31 15.76 44.72
CA THR A 508 -3.57 17.00 44.97
C THR A 508 -4.35 18.18 44.44
N ILE A 509 -4.53 19.22 45.27
CA ILE A 509 -5.14 20.48 44.82
C ILE A 509 -4.20 21.13 43.81
N LEU A 510 -4.72 21.38 42.61
CA LEU A 510 -3.98 22.03 41.54
C LEU A 510 -3.88 23.53 41.81
N SER A 511 -2.67 24.05 41.77
CA SER A 511 -2.43 25.52 41.87
C SER A 511 -2.75 26.21 40.54
N LYS A 512 -3.00 27.53 40.58
CA LYS A 512 -3.20 28.30 39.35
C LYS A 512 -2.06 28.07 38.36
N GLY A 513 -2.40 27.67 37.15
CA GLY A 513 -1.42 27.38 36.13
C GLY A 513 -1.97 26.59 34.93
N VAL A 514 -1.08 26.19 34.05
CA VAL A 514 -1.39 25.38 32.87
C VAL A 514 -0.96 23.93 33.10
N TYR A 515 -1.85 23.01 32.78
CA TYR A 515 -1.65 21.57 32.92
C TYR A 515 -1.99 20.86 31.62
N VAL A 516 -1.52 19.61 31.50
CA VAL A 516 -1.81 18.73 30.39
C VAL A 516 -2.58 17.52 30.92
N LEU A 517 -3.79 17.33 30.44
CA LEU A 517 -4.54 16.09 30.58
C LEU A 517 -4.08 15.13 29.49
N GLU A 518 -3.74 13.92 29.88
CA GLU A 518 -3.48 12.82 28.97
C GLU A 518 -4.47 11.69 29.26
N ILE A 519 -5.14 11.21 28.21
CA ILE A 519 -6.05 10.07 28.29
C ILE A 519 -5.51 8.98 27.40
N THR A 520 -5.24 7.82 27.97
CA THR A 520 -4.77 6.65 27.23
C THR A 520 -5.86 5.59 27.22
N TYR A 521 -6.24 5.18 26.02
CA TYR A 521 -7.11 4.04 25.78
C TYR A 521 -6.41 3.07 24.84
N ARG A 522 -6.10 1.86 25.32
CA ARG A 522 -5.26 0.89 24.60
C ARG A 522 -3.95 1.53 24.13
N THR A 523 -3.79 1.75 22.84
CA THR A 523 -2.61 2.39 22.23
C THR A 523 -2.82 3.87 21.89
N THR A 524 -4.05 4.38 22.03
CA THR A 524 -4.39 5.78 21.70
C THR A 524 -4.12 6.68 22.91
N GLN A 525 -3.34 7.73 22.71
CA GLN A 525 -3.09 8.78 23.70
C GLN A 525 -3.67 10.10 23.19
N LEU A 526 -4.57 10.70 23.97
CA LEU A 526 -5.13 12.04 23.72
C LEU A 526 -4.56 13.00 24.75
N ARG A 527 -4.13 14.17 24.34
CA ARG A 527 -3.59 15.20 25.22
C ARG A 527 -4.33 16.52 25.02
N LYS A 528 -4.75 17.14 26.10
CA LYS A 528 -5.40 18.45 26.08
C LYS A 528 -4.82 19.37 27.17
N LYS A 529 -4.51 20.60 26.82
CA LYS A 529 -4.11 21.61 27.80
C LYS A 529 -5.35 22.18 28.49
N PHE A 530 -5.25 22.44 29.76
CA PHE A 530 -6.30 23.11 30.52
C PHE A 530 -5.69 24.08 31.55
N PHE A 531 -6.52 24.94 32.05
CA PHE A 531 -6.16 26.02 33.00
C PHE A 531 -6.83 25.77 34.36
N VAL A 532 -6.13 26.17 35.44
CA VAL A 532 -6.61 26.16 36.81
C VAL A 532 -6.59 27.57 37.34
#